data_6b9f55024e662f0e0c582db06573b6d6
#
_entry.id   6b9f55024e662f0e0c582db06573b6d6
#
_cell.length_a   1.000
_cell.length_b   1.000
_cell.length_c   1.000
_cell.angle_alpha   90.00
_cell.angle_beta   90.00
_cell.angle_gamma   90.00
#
_symmetry.space_group_name_H-M   'P 1'
#
loop_
_entity.id
_entity.type
_entity.pdbx_description
1 polymer ?
#
loop_
_entity_poly.entity_id
_entity_poly.type
_entity_poly.pdbx_seq_one_letter_code
_entity_poly.pdbx_strand_id
1 'polypeptide(L)'
;MSSLDAYFRDVTHHEFVLDTALRTQKLDDVDKDTCNCPIPELLELAPLIIAQKDFSYAYLSNTLVLTLQDAEYYPQGSSNPTHLCLLFNATDRNGSTTVLRNPKRQTRRKIEPDHKDGEGYEFSSHILISLSGQKRTYKAVISRAPKISTNLIELFFNKILFQISRANTEKFSINAKTNATDTSTGKTKKVLYKPVAELRGTLDIELFNKMNSGGLSEVT
;
A
#
# COMPACT_ATOMS: atom_id res chain seq x y z
N MET A 1 -15.41 -4.96 21.08
CA MET A 1 -14.17 -4.23 20.75
C MET A 1 -13.07 -4.78 21.64
N SER A 2 -12.18 -5.60 21.08
CA SER A 2 -10.99 -6.05 21.81
C SER A 2 -10.14 -4.81 22.06
N SER A 3 -9.86 -4.52 23.34
CA SER A 3 -8.81 -3.58 23.70
C SER A 3 -7.53 -4.10 23.07
N LEU A 4 -6.99 -3.38 22.07
CA LEU A 4 -5.63 -3.65 21.62
C LEU A 4 -4.74 -3.51 22.84
N ASP A 5 -4.19 -4.63 23.30
CA ASP A 5 -3.18 -4.60 24.34
C ASP A 5 -2.06 -3.70 23.83
N ALA A 6 -1.59 -2.75 24.66
CA ALA A 6 -0.57 -1.79 24.28
C ALA A 6 0.74 -2.45 23.79
N TYR A 7 0.91 -3.75 24.10
CA TYR A 7 2.12 -4.53 23.80
C TYR A 7 1.97 -5.56 22.67
N PHE A 8 0.74 -5.84 22.21
CA PHE A 8 0.48 -6.83 21.17
C PHE A 8 -0.34 -6.22 20.05
N ARG A 9 0.09 -6.45 18.82
CA ARG A 9 -0.66 -6.11 17.62
C ARG A 9 -0.86 -7.36 16.79
N ASP A 10 -2.08 -7.61 16.40
CA ASP A 10 -2.37 -8.62 15.39
C ASP A 10 -1.70 -8.25 14.08
N VAL A 11 -1.11 -9.23 13.44
CA VAL A 11 -0.53 -9.08 12.11
C VAL A 11 -1.18 -10.07 11.14
N THR A 12 -1.19 -9.69 9.89
CA THR A 12 -1.64 -10.56 8.79
C THR A 12 -0.51 -10.76 7.80
N HIS A 13 -0.40 -11.99 7.28
CA HIS A 13 0.60 -12.36 6.29
C HIS A 13 0.01 -12.26 4.89
N HIS A 14 0.78 -11.70 3.98
CA HIS A 14 0.38 -11.45 2.61
C HIS A 14 1.52 -11.75 1.64
N GLU A 15 1.15 -12.02 0.40
CA GLU A 15 2.02 -11.89 -0.75
C GLU A 15 1.80 -10.50 -1.37
N PHE A 16 2.87 -9.76 -1.51
CA PHE A 16 2.91 -8.50 -2.23
C PHE A 16 3.37 -8.79 -3.66
N VAL A 17 2.49 -8.69 -4.63
CA VAL A 17 2.75 -9.02 -6.04
C VAL A 17 2.87 -7.73 -6.83
N LEU A 18 3.98 -7.58 -7.56
CA LEU A 18 4.18 -6.47 -8.48
C LEU A 18 3.85 -6.87 -9.91
N ASP A 19 3.14 -5.99 -10.60
CA ASP A 19 2.81 -6.08 -12.01
C ASP A 19 2.87 -4.69 -12.65
N THR A 20 2.49 -4.56 -13.91
CA THR A 20 2.42 -3.29 -14.63
C THR A 20 1.09 -3.13 -15.35
N ALA A 21 0.64 -1.88 -15.47
CA ALA A 21 -0.53 -1.51 -16.24
C ALA A 21 -0.26 -0.27 -17.08
N LEU A 22 -0.94 -0.13 -18.19
CA LEU A 22 -0.88 1.08 -19.01
C LEU A 22 -1.47 2.27 -18.23
N ARG A 23 -0.85 3.45 -18.37
CA ARG A 23 -1.31 4.68 -17.69
C ARG A 23 -2.54 5.29 -18.34
N THR A 24 -2.71 5.12 -19.65
CA THR A 24 -3.81 5.68 -20.42
C THR A 24 -4.65 4.56 -21.01
N GLN A 25 -5.95 4.59 -20.75
CA GLN A 25 -6.92 3.65 -21.36
C GLN A 25 -7.31 4.02 -22.80
N LYS A 26 -6.93 5.20 -23.28
CA LYS A 26 -7.25 5.68 -24.62
C LYS A 26 -6.09 5.42 -25.60
N LEU A 27 -5.85 4.17 -25.88
CA LEU A 27 -5.03 3.78 -27.02
C LEU A 27 -5.81 2.72 -27.77
N ASP A 28 -6.74 3.18 -28.61
CA ASP A 28 -7.55 2.33 -29.49
C ASP A 28 -6.69 1.52 -30.49
N ASP A 29 -5.39 1.85 -30.59
CA ASP A 29 -4.44 1.25 -31.54
C ASP A 29 -3.29 0.45 -30.87
N VAL A 30 -3.26 0.32 -29.56
CA VAL A 30 -2.20 -0.46 -28.86
C VAL A 30 -2.87 -1.63 -28.16
N ASP A 31 -2.74 -2.79 -28.79
CA ASP A 31 -3.15 -4.06 -28.24
C ASP A 31 -2.48 -4.27 -26.86
N LYS A 32 -3.29 -4.38 -25.80
CA LYS A 32 -2.81 -4.53 -24.41
C LYS A 32 -1.88 -5.73 -24.25
N ASP A 33 -2.10 -6.77 -25.05
CA ASP A 33 -1.33 -8.00 -25.03
C ASP A 33 0.03 -7.89 -25.73
N THR A 34 0.26 -6.84 -26.53
CA THR A 34 1.53 -6.62 -27.24
C THR A 34 2.51 -5.69 -26.54
N CYS A 35 2.06 -4.94 -25.53
CA CYS A 35 2.94 -4.08 -24.73
C CYS A 35 3.57 -4.87 -23.58
N ASN A 36 4.70 -5.50 -23.84
CA ASN A 36 5.51 -6.15 -22.81
C ASN A 36 6.19 -5.07 -21.93
N CYS A 37 5.41 -4.45 -21.03
CA CYS A 37 5.94 -3.45 -20.11
C CYS A 37 6.88 -4.12 -19.10
N PRO A 38 8.11 -3.60 -18.92
CA PRO A 38 9.01 -4.16 -17.92
C PRO A 38 8.43 -3.95 -16.54
N ILE A 39 8.43 -5.02 -15.72
CA ILE A 39 7.98 -4.94 -14.34
C ILE A 39 9.21 -4.68 -13.48
N PRO A 40 9.29 -3.52 -12.79
CA PRO A 40 10.41 -3.20 -11.93
C PRO A 40 10.42 -4.13 -10.70
N GLU A 41 11.61 -4.46 -10.21
CA GLU A 41 11.76 -5.15 -8.95
C GLU A 41 11.47 -4.19 -7.78
N LEU A 42 11.05 -4.76 -6.64
CA LEU A 42 10.76 -3.96 -5.45
C LEU A 42 11.99 -3.18 -4.97
N LEU A 43 13.18 -3.77 -5.08
CA LEU A 43 14.44 -3.10 -4.71
C LEU A 43 14.68 -1.83 -5.55
N GLU A 44 14.26 -1.81 -6.81
CA GLU A 44 14.36 -0.63 -7.69
C GLU A 44 13.30 0.43 -7.38
N LEU A 45 12.14 0.00 -6.87
CA LEU A 45 11.04 0.89 -6.48
C LEU A 45 11.20 1.46 -5.08
N ALA A 46 11.85 0.74 -4.17
CA ALA A 46 11.95 1.11 -2.77
C ALA A 46 12.50 2.52 -2.53
N PRO A 47 13.60 2.98 -3.17
CA PRO A 47 14.06 4.35 -2.97
C PRO A 47 13.06 5.40 -3.48
N LEU A 48 12.30 5.08 -4.53
CA LEU A 48 11.25 5.96 -5.06
C LEU A 48 10.03 6.01 -4.13
N ILE A 49 9.71 4.90 -3.45
CA ILE A 49 8.64 4.82 -2.45
C ILE A 49 9.05 5.62 -1.20
N ILE A 50 10.28 5.45 -0.72
CA ILE A 50 10.82 6.19 0.43
C ILE A 50 10.76 7.70 0.16
N ALA A 51 11.04 8.14 -1.06
CA ALA A 51 10.95 9.53 -1.46
C ALA A 51 9.50 10.09 -1.47
N GLN A 52 8.47 9.23 -1.35
CA GLN A 52 7.08 9.64 -1.22
C GLN A 52 6.61 9.81 0.23
N LYS A 53 7.51 9.85 1.20
CA LYS A 53 7.17 10.21 2.58
C LYS A 53 6.29 11.47 2.61
N ASP A 54 5.30 11.49 3.48
CA ASP A 54 4.27 12.52 3.62
C ASP A 54 3.26 12.61 2.46
N PHE A 55 3.35 11.72 1.46
CA PHE A 55 2.31 11.65 0.44
C PHE A 55 0.99 11.23 1.08
N SER A 56 -0.06 12.02 0.80
CA SER A 56 -1.41 11.79 1.34
C SER A 56 -2.43 11.70 0.22
N TYR A 57 -3.46 10.87 0.43
CA TYR A 57 -4.58 10.75 -0.48
C TYR A 57 -5.90 10.60 0.28
N ALA A 58 -6.89 11.37 -0.12
CA ALA A 58 -8.20 11.38 0.52
C ALA A 58 -9.18 10.39 -0.15
N TYR A 59 -9.93 9.69 0.66
CA TYR A 59 -10.97 8.72 0.30
C TYR A 59 -12.31 9.13 0.92
N LEU A 60 -13.39 8.47 0.48
CA LEU A 60 -14.74 8.63 1.04
C LEU A 60 -15.15 10.11 1.16
N SER A 61 -15.08 10.83 0.06
CA SER A 61 -15.43 12.26 0.02
C SER A 61 -14.62 13.11 1.02
N ASN A 62 -13.34 12.84 1.17
CA ASN A 62 -12.39 13.50 2.07
C ASN A 62 -12.60 13.23 3.58
N THR A 63 -13.40 12.24 3.94
CA THR A 63 -13.60 11.88 5.35
C THR A 63 -12.53 10.98 5.92
N LEU A 64 -11.81 10.25 5.05
CA LEU A 64 -10.69 9.39 5.42
C LEU A 64 -9.47 9.78 4.58
N VAL A 65 -8.39 10.18 5.23
CA VAL A 65 -7.12 10.53 4.57
C VAL A 65 -6.06 9.52 4.96
N LEU A 66 -5.45 8.85 3.97
CA LEU A 66 -4.28 8.02 4.19
C LEU A 66 -3.01 8.80 3.88
N THR A 67 -2.00 8.61 4.72
CA THR A 67 -0.67 9.23 4.59
C THR A 67 0.41 8.16 4.71
N LEU A 68 1.39 8.18 3.82
CA LEU A 68 2.66 7.47 4.02
C LEU A 68 3.49 8.29 5.00
N GLN A 69 3.32 8.01 6.30
CA GLN A 69 3.95 8.78 7.37
C GLN A 69 5.45 8.54 7.44
N ASP A 70 5.88 7.30 7.21
CA ASP A 70 7.29 6.95 7.19
C ASP A 70 7.57 5.79 6.24
N ALA A 71 8.78 5.75 5.70
CA ALA A 71 9.26 4.68 4.84
C ALA A 71 10.77 4.58 4.96
N GLU A 72 11.27 3.38 5.29
CA GLU A 72 12.70 3.15 5.48
C GLU A 72 13.11 1.72 5.15
N TYR A 73 14.40 1.52 4.97
CA TYR A 73 14.97 0.19 4.86
C TYR A 73 15.24 -0.42 6.24
N TYR A 74 15.10 -1.75 6.32
CA TYR A 74 15.52 -2.50 7.50
C TYR A 74 16.55 -3.58 7.12
N PRO A 75 17.65 -3.75 7.87
CA PRO A 75 18.12 -2.86 8.96
C PRO A 75 18.47 -1.46 8.45
N GLN A 76 18.16 -0.46 9.28
CA GLN A 76 18.42 0.94 8.96
C GLN A 76 19.92 1.18 8.77
N GLY A 77 20.30 1.93 7.73
CA GLY A 77 21.70 2.25 7.41
C GLY A 77 22.50 1.05 6.86
N SER A 78 21.90 -0.09 6.62
CA SER A 78 22.56 -1.24 6.02
C SER A 78 22.81 -1.03 4.52
N SER A 79 24.00 -1.45 4.05
CA SER A 79 24.31 -1.52 2.61
C SER A 79 23.49 -2.62 1.90
N ASN A 80 23.00 -3.63 2.66
CA ASN A 80 22.20 -4.74 2.17
C ASN A 80 20.90 -4.83 2.96
N PRO A 81 19.93 -3.96 2.71
CA PRO A 81 18.65 -4.00 3.39
C PRO A 81 17.87 -5.27 3.00
N THR A 82 17.18 -5.86 3.96
CA THR A 82 16.40 -7.09 3.77
C THR A 82 14.91 -6.82 3.61
N HIS A 83 14.44 -5.69 4.13
CA HIS A 83 13.03 -5.33 4.12
C HIS A 83 12.84 -3.84 3.85
N LEU A 84 11.67 -3.52 3.31
CA LEU A 84 11.09 -2.18 3.26
C LEU A 84 10.02 -2.08 4.34
N CYS A 85 10.22 -1.11 5.26
CA CYS A 85 9.29 -0.80 6.34
C CYS A 85 8.50 0.45 5.97
N LEU A 86 7.17 0.39 6.10
CA LEU A 86 6.27 1.49 5.82
C LEU A 86 5.36 1.74 7.01
N LEU A 87 5.10 3.00 7.31
CA LEU A 87 4.09 3.42 8.29
C LEU A 87 2.98 4.17 7.56
N PHE A 88 1.79 3.57 7.53
CA PHE A 88 0.59 4.19 6.98
C PHE A 88 -0.29 4.69 8.10
N ASN A 89 -0.62 5.96 8.05
CA ASN A 89 -1.58 6.58 8.95
C ASN A 89 -2.89 6.85 8.21
N ALA A 90 -4.00 6.59 8.89
CA ALA A 90 -5.34 6.93 8.42
C ALA A 90 -5.98 7.93 9.37
N THR A 91 -6.28 9.13 8.89
CA THR A 91 -7.00 10.16 9.64
C THR A 91 -8.48 10.09 9.29
N ASP A 92 -9.31 9.67 10.25
CA ASP A 92 -10.78 9.63 10.13
C ASP A 92 -11.37 10.92 10.67
N ARG A 93 -11.86 11.78 9.77
CA ARG A 93 -12.50 13.07 10.08
C ARG A 93 -13.94 12.93 10.55
N ASN A 94 -14.56 11.77 10.35
CA ASN A 94 -15.94 11.48 10.79
C ASN A 94 -15.98 10.66 12.07
N GLY A 95 -14.85 10.51 12.77
CA GLY A 95 -14.80 9.79 14.03
C GLY A 95 -15.72 10.42 15.07
N SER A 96 -16.45 9.58 15.80
CA SER A 96 -17.29 10.03 16.91
C SER A 96 -16.45 10.52 18.08
N THR A 97 -16.95 11.52 18.79
CA THR A 97 -16.34 12.04 20.01
C THR A 97 -15.88 10.91 20.96
N THR A 98 -14.62 10.96 21.36
CA THR A 98 -14.07 10.02 22.35
C THR A 98 -14.24 10.58 23.75
N VAL A 99 -14.78 9.76 24.66
CA VAL A 99 -14.97 10.13 26.06
C VAL A 99 -13.97 9.37 26.93
N LEU A 100 -13.07 10.08 27.57
CA LEU A 100 -12.19 9.53 28.60
C LEU A 100 -12.89 9.65 29.97
N ARG A 101 -12.92 8.54 30.72
CA ARG A 101 -13.47 8.49 32.10
C ARG A 101 -12.36 8.16 33.07
N ASN A 102 -12.26 8.95 34.12
CA ASN A 102 -11.46 8.61 35.28
C ASN A 102 -12.39 7.97 36.35
N PRO A 103 -12.34 6.64 36.58
CA PRO A 103 -13.25 5.98 37.51
C PRO A 103 -12.99 6.35 38.98
N LYS A 104 -11.74 6.70 39.34
CA LYS A 104 -11.39 7.10 40.74
C LYS A 104 -11.93 8.49 41.09
N ARG A 105 -11.87 9.44 40.12
CA ARG A 105 -12.33 10.82 40.31
C ARG A 105 -13.76 11.05 39.82
N GLN A 106 -14.39 10.03 39.22
CA GLN A 106 -15.70 10.11 38.56
C GLN A 106 -15.84 11.25 37.55
N THR A 107 -14.73 11.69 36.96
CA THR A 107 -14.72 12.77 35.96
C THR A 107 -14.75 12.20 34.55
N ARG A 108 -15.31 12.95 33.60
CA ARG A 108 -15.34 12.66 32.17
C ARG A 108 -14.72 13.82 31.42
N ARG A 109 -13.93 13.50 30.39
CA ARG A 109 -13.38 14.47 29.46
C ARG A 109 -13.71 14.01 28.03
N LYS A 110 -14.28 14.90 27.22
CA LYS A 110 -14.46 14.69 25.81
C LYS A 110 -13.18 15.09 25.07
N ILE A 111 -12.84 14.32 24.04
CA ILE A 111 -11.82 14.66 23.04
C ILE A 111 -12.58 14.78 21.72
N GLU A 112 -12.58 15.99 21.17
CA GLU A 112 -13.22 16.30 19.90
C GLU A 112 -12.16 16.90 18.97
N PRO A 113 -11.97 16.33 17.75
CA PRO A 113 -11.09 16.93 16.75
C PRO A 113 -11.63 18.30 16.29
N ASP A 114 -10.76 19.22 15.96
CA ASP A 114 -11.18 20.44 15.27
C ASP A 114 -11.40 20.14 13.77
N HIS A 115 -12.63 19.80 13.44
CA HIS A 115 -13.02 19.46 12.07
C HIS A 115 -12.87 20.64 11.10
N LYS A 116 -12.83 21.89 11.59
CA LYS A 116 -12.64 23.08 10.75
C LYS A 116 -11.21 23.17 10.25
N ASP A 117 -10.25 22.76 11.10
CA ASP A 117 -8.84 22.68 10.74
C ASP A 117 -8.46 21.34 10.07
N GLY A 118 -9.45 20.46 9.86
CA GLY A 118 -9.25 19.19 9.19
C GLY A 118 -8.71 18.07 10.09
N GLU A 119 -8.71 18.27 11.41
CA GLU A 119 -8.34 17.24 12.37
C GLU A 119 -9.28 16.02 12.31
N GLY A 120 -8.74 14.87 12.68
CA GLY A 120 -9.46 13.61 12.79
C GLY A 120 -8.74 12.66 13.74
N TYR A 121 -9.35 11.48 13.97
CA TYR A 121 -8.71 10.42 14.74
C TYR A 121 -7.74 9.65 13.86
N GLU A 122 -6.51 9.47 14.36
CA GLU A 122 -5.47 8.79 13.62
C GLU A 122 -5.35 7.33 14.03
N PHE A 123 -5.19 6.47 13.04
CA PHE A 123 -4.91 5.04 13.18
C PHE A 123 -3.68 4.71 12.36
N SER A 124 -2.78 3.88 12.90
CA SER A 124 -1.51 3.57 12.25
C SER A 124 -1.39 2.08 11.96
N SER A 125 -0.90 1.74 10.77
CA SER A 125 -0.56 0.38 10.37
C SER A 125 0.89 0.34 9.88
N HIS A 126 1.67 -0.61 10.43
CA HIS A 126 3.01 -0.92 9.95
C HIS A 126 2.93 -2.00 8.89
N ILE A 127 3.71 -1.83 7.85
CA ILE A 127 3.84 -2.79 6.76
C ILE A 127 5.31 -3.11 6.58
N LEU A 128 5.64 -4.39 6.62
CA LEU A 128 6.99 -4.90 6.39
C LEU A 128 6.96 -5.75 5.14
N ILE A 129 7.74 -5.39 4.13
CA ILE A 129 7.83 -6.14 2.87
C ILE A 129 9.25 -6.64 2.70
N SER A 130 9.43 -7.96 2.51
CA SER A 130 10.73 -8.54 2.19
C SER A 130 11.22 -8.02 0.84
N LEU A 131 12.47 -7.61 0.75
CA LEU A 131 13.10 -7.21 -0.52
C LEU A 131 13.58 -8.42 -1.33
N SER A 132 13.68 -9.60 -0.69
CA SER A 132 13.95 -10.86 -1.37
C SER A 132 12.63 -11.49 -1.83
N GLY A 133 12.39 -11.51 -3.14
CA GLY A 133 11.19 -12.10 -3.74
C GLY A 133 11.54 -13.05 -4.86
N GLN A 134 10.58 -13.89 -5.25
CA GLN A 134 10.68 -14.73 -6.43
C GLN A 134 9.57 -14.36 -7.42
N LYS A 135 9.92 -14.23 -8.70
CA LYS A 135 8.94 -13.92 -9.76
C LYS A 135 8.02 -12.73 -9.42
N ARG A 136 8.59 -11.67 -8.79
CA ARG A 136 7.86 -10.43 -8.44
C ARG A 136 6.84 -10.58 -7.32
N THR A 137 6.91 -11.67 -6.58
CA THR A 137 6.12 -11.93 -5.39
C THR A 137 7.01 -11.82 -4.16
N TYR A 138 6.62 -10.99 -3.21
CA TYR A 138 7.36 -10.67 -2.01
C TYR A 138 6.50 -10.99 -0.79
N LYS A 139 7.12 -11.48 0.28
CA LYS A 139 6.40 -11.69 1.55
C LYS A 139 6.14 -10.33 2.20
N ALA A 140 4.93 -10.13 2.69
CA ALA A 140 4.56 -8.93 3.43
C ALA A 140 3.83 -9.28 4.73
N VAL A 141 4.08 -8.47 5.76
CA VAL A 141 3.40 -8.54 7.05
C VAL A 141 2.77 -7.17 7.32
N ILE A 142 1.50 -7.16 7.68
CA ILE A 142 0.72 -5.95 7.90
C ILE A 142 0.16 -5.99 9.32
N SER A 143 0.42 -4.95 10.14
CA SER A 143 -0.20 -4.82 11.44
C SER A 143 -1.66 -4.35 11.27
N ARG A 144 -2.59 -5.05 11.93
CA ARG A 144 -4.01 -4.67 11.92
C ARG A 144 -4.22 -3.35 12.65
N ALA A 145 -4.99 -2.47 12.04
CA ALA A 145 -5.40 -1.21 12.64
C ALA A 145 -6.87 -0.93 12.31
N PRO A 146 -7.63 -0.31 13.22
CA PRO A 146 -8.98 0.15 12.90
C PRO A 146 -8.97 1.07 11.69
N LYS A 147 -10.02 1.03 10.87
CA LYS A 147 -10.18 1.87 9.67
C LYS A 147 -9.16 1.65 8.54
N ILE A 148 -8.16 0.78 8.72
CA ILE A 148 -7.17 0.45 7.70
C ILE A 148 -7.34 -1.01 7.31
N SER A 149 -8.07 -1.26 6.22
CA SER A 149 -8.20 -2.59 5.63
C SER A 149 -7.06 -2.87 4.65
N THR A 150 -6.74 -4.14 4.40
CA THR A 150 -5.75 -4.56 3.39
C THR A 150 -6.06 -3.98 2.01
N ASN A 151 -7.34 -3.99 1.60
CA ASN A 151 -7.76 -3.41 0.33
C ASN A 151 -7.49 -1.90 0.26
N LEU A 152 -7.71 -1.18 1.36
CA LEU A 152 -7.41 0.26 1.42
C LEU A 152 -5.91 0.53 1.34
N ILE A 153 -5.08 -0.31 1.97
CA ILE A 153 -3.62 -0.28 1.86
C ILE A 153 -3.20 -0.48 0.40
N GLU A 154 -3.74 -1.49 -0.27
CA GLU A 154 -3.45 -1.79 -1.68
C GLU A 154 -3.82 -0.61 -2.59
N LEU A 155 -5.03 -0.07 -2.42
CA LEU A 155 -5.48 1.10 -3.19
C LEU A 155 -4.56 2.31 -2.98
N PHE A 156 -4.16 2.58 -1.74
CA PHE A 156 -3.27 3.69 -1.42
C PHE A 156 -1.85 3.45 -1.97
N PHE A 157 -1.32 2.24 -1.83
CA PHE A 157 -0.04 1.88 -2.39
C PHE A 157 -0.01 2.08 -3.92
N ASN A 158 -1.08 1.69 -4.61
CA ASN A 158 -1.23 1.93 -6.04
C ASN A 158 -1.32 3.42 -6.41
N LYS A 159 -1.80 4.29 -5.51
CA LYS A 159 -1.71 5.75 -5.69
C LYS A 159 -0.26 6.25 -5.59
N ILE A 160 0.51 5.74 -4.64
CA ILE A 160 1.94 6.03 -4.51
C ILE A 160 2.69 5.61 -5.77
N LEU A 161 2.50 4.37 -6.25
CA LEU A 161 3.12 3.86 -7.47
C LEU A 161 2.73 4.67 -8.71
N PHE A 162 1.47 5.09 -8.80
CA PHE A 162 1.02 5.97 -9.88
C PHE A 162 1.73 7.34 -9.83
N GLN A 163 1.86 7.93 -8.65
CA GLN A 163 2.57 9.21 -8.48
C GLN A 163 4.04 9.08 -8.87
N ILE A 164 4.71 8.00 -8.43
CA ILE A 164 6.08 7.67 -8.82
C ILE A 164 6.21 7.58 -10.35
N SER A 165 5.29 6.88 -11.02
CA SER A 165 5.31 6.75 -12.48
C SER A 165 5.09 8.08 -13.22
N ARG A 166 4.35 9.01 -12.62
CA ARG A 166 4.17 10.36 -13.17
C ARG A 166 5.43 11.20 -13.04
N ALA A 167 6.07 11.15 -11.88
CA ALA A 167 7.30 11.90 -11.60
C ALA A 167 8.50 11.37 -12.41
N ASN A 168 8.48 10.08 -12.79
CA ASN A 168 9.57 9.40 -13.49
C ASN A 168 9.12 8.89 -14.88
N THR A 169 8.50 9.76 -15.69
CA THR A 169 7.88 9.39 -16.98
C THR A 169 8.86 8.72 -17.94
N GLU A 170 10.13 9.09 -17.96
CA GLU A 170 11.14 8.48 -18.83
C GLU A 170 11.39 7.00 -18.44
N LYS A 171 11.52 6.72 -17.14
CA LYS A 171 11.71 5.36 -16.61
C LYS A 171 10.50 4.46 -16.89
N PHE A 172 9.29 5.04 -16.89
CA PHE A 172 8.03 4.32 -17.08
C PHE A 172 7.41 4.58 -18.46
N SER A 173 8.26 4.57 -19.49
CA SER A 173 7.85 4.67 -20.89
C SER A 173 8.58 3.62 -21.73
N ILE A 174 7.89 3.07 -22.73
CA ILE A 174 8.45 2.18 -23.74
C ILE A 174 8.07 2.68 -25.14
N ASN A 175 8.86 2.32 -26.13
CA ASN A 175 8.50 2.57 -27.50
C ASN A 175 7.39 1.59 -27.94
N ALA A 176 6.37 2.09 -28.63
CA ALA A 176 5.34 1.23 -29.19
C ALA A 176 5.97 0.24 -30.19
N LYS A 177 5.61 -1.05 -30.10
CA LYS A 177 6.15 -2.10 -30.99
C LYS A 177 5.68 -1.99 -32.44
N THR A 178 4.55 -1.35 -32.68
CA THR A 178 4.08 -1.02 -34.01
C THR A 178 4.82 0.22 -34.50
N ASN A 179 5.18 0.28 -35.78
CA ASN A 179 5.75 1.45 -36.46
C ASN A 179 4.82 2.69 -36.42
N ALA A 180 4.01 2.81 -35.36
CA ALA A 180 3.16 3.97 -35.13
C ALA A 180 4.06 5.18 -34.87
N THR A 181 4.39 5.87 -35.95
CA THR A 181 5.05 7.15 -35.92
C THR A 181 4.01 8.20 -35.57
N ASP A 182 4.31 9.05 -34.62
CA ASP A 182 3.50 10.23 -34.37
C ASP A 182 3.54 11.09 -35.65
N THR A 183 2.40 11.21 -36.32
CA THR A 183 2.26 11.91 -37.59
C THR A 183 2.64 13.39 -37.49
N SER A 184 2.63 13.97 -36.27
CA SER A 184 2.99 15.37 -36.03
C SER A 184 4.49 15.61 -35.84
N THR A 185 5.21 14.61 -35.26
CA THR A 185 6.61 14.77 -34.87
C THR A 185 7.59 13.84 -35.57
N GLY A 186 7.11 12.85 -36.33
CA GLY A 186 7.94 11.83 -36.99
C GLY A 186 8.67 10.89 -36.01
N LYS A 187 8.40 10.97 -34.69
CA LYS A 187 9.06 10.15 -33.66
C LYS A 187 8.22 8.91 -33.30
N THR A 188 8.88 7.85 -32.93
CA THR A 188 8.23 6.63 -32.42
C THR A 188 7.32 6.96 -31.24
N LYS A 189 6.05 6.56 -31.32
CA LYS A 189 5.06 6.79 -30.23
C LYS A 189 5.51 6.10 -28.97
N LYS A 190 5.58 6.83 -27.85
CA LYS A 190 5.89 6.28 -26.53
C LYS A 190 4.61 5.86 -25.82
N VAL A 191 4.65 4.70 -25.21
CA VAL A 191 3.59 4.16 -24.36
C VAL A 191 3.99 4.33 -22.91
N LEU A 192 3.13 4.96 -22.12
CA LEU A 192 3.35 5.18 -20.70
C LEU A 192 2.70 4.06 -19.89
N TYR A 193 3.44 3.51 -18.96
CA TYR A 193 2.96 2.49 -18.03
C TYR A 193 3.22 2.87 -16.57
N LYS A 194 2.64 2.13 -15.66
CA LYS A 194 2.83 2.29 -14.21
C LYS A 194 3.01 0.92 -13.57
N PRO A 195 3.84 0.79 -12.53
CA PRO A 195 3.79 -0.39 -11.67
C PRO A 195 2.45 -0.41 -10.91
N VAL A 196 1.97 -1.60 -10.64
CA VAL A 196 0.79 -1.87 -9.81
C VAL A 196 1.14 -2.95 -8.81
N ALA A 197 0.53 -2.88 -7.63
CA ALA A 197 0.70 -3.85 -6.56
C ALA A 197 -0.63 -4.50 -6.21
N GLU A 198 -0.58 -5.78 -5.88
CA GLU A 198 -1.69 -6.56 -5.34
C GLU A 198 -1.26 -7.19 -4.02
N LEU A 199 -2.13 -7.15 -3.01
CA LEU A 199 -1.93 -7.81 -1.72
C LEU A 199 -2.81 -9.06 -1.63
N ARG A 200 -2.20 -10.23 -1.76
CA ARG A 200 -2.88 -11.52 -1.63
C ARG A 200 -2.70 -12.05 -0.21
N GLY A 201 -3.81 -12.34 0.47
CA GLY A 201 -3.76 -12.99 1.77
C GLY A 201 -3.11 -14.37 1.65
N THR A 202 -2.14 -14.68 2.51
CA THR A 202 -1.60 -16.02 2.62
C THR A 202 -2.32 -16.77 3.73
N LEU A 203 -2.73 -17.99 3.44
CA LEU A 203 -3.18 -18.90 4.49
C LEU A 203 -1.97 -19.23 5.38
N ASP A 204 -2.18 -19.23 6.69
CA ASP A 204 -1.21 -19.76 7.64
C ASP A 204 -0.91 -21.21 7.26
N ILE A 205 0.38 -21.51 7.01
CA ILE A 205 0.82 -22.87 6.62
C ILE A 205 0.44 -23.89 7.69
N GLU A 206 0.47 -23.52 8.97
CA GLU A 206 0.04 -24.41 10.04
C GLU A 206 -1.47 -24.68 9.98
N LEU A 207 -2.28 -23.65 9.74
CA LEU A 207 -3.72 -23.80 9.56
C LEU A 207 -4.02 -24.66 8.32
N PHE A 208 -3.35 -24.41 7.20
CA PHE A 208 -3.49 -25.21 5.98
C PHE A 208 -3.12 -26.66 6.21
N ASN A 209 -2.01 -26.94 6.91
CA ASN A 209 -1.57 -28.30 7.25
C ASN A 209 -2.57 -28.98 8.19
N LYS A 210 -3.11 -28.27 9.20
CA LYS A 210 -4.14 -28.78 10.10
C LYS A 210 -5.45 -29.09 9.34
N MET A 211 -5.84 -28.23 8.39
CA MET A 211 -7.01 -28.49 7.53
C MET A 211 -6.82 -29.76 6.70
N ASN A 212 -5.66 -29.92 6.06
CA ASN A 212 -5.36 -31.07 5.22
C ASN A 212 -5.16 -32.37 6.01
N SER A 213 -4.71 -32.29 7.27
CA SER A 213 -4.56 -33.45 8.14
C SER A 213 -5.86 -33.90 8.82
N GLY A 214 -6.98 -33.25 8.54
CA GLY A 214 -8.28 -33.56 9.13
C GLY A 214 -8.42 -33.18 10.62
N GLY A 215 -7.47 -32.39 11.13
CA GLY A 215 -7.40 -32.00 12.55
C GLY A 215 -8.31 -30.85 13.00
N LEU A 216 -9.22 -30.37 12.14
CA LEU A 216 -10.21 -29.35 12.51
C LEU A 216 -11.51 -30.00 13.00
N SER A 217 -11.48 -30.64 14.18
CA SER A 217 -12.72 -31.13 14.80
C SER A 217 -13.43 -30.08 15.68
N GLU A 218 -12.80 -28.96 16.00
CA GLU A 218 -13.43 -27.90 16.79
C GLU A 218 -12.87 -26.52 16.38
N VAL A 219 -13.69 -25.72 15.68
CA VAL A 219 -13.56 -24.26 15.63
C VAL A 219 -14.74 -23.72 16.44
N THR A 220 -14.52 -23.42 17.70
CA THR A 220 -15.44 -22.65 18.55
C THR A 220 -15.16 -21.18 18.41
#